data_cb32199e4772a22503ff8d4477b6ea78
#
_entry.id   cb32199e4772a22503ff8d4477b6ea78
#
_cell.length_a   1.000
_cell.length_b   1.000
_cell.length_c   1.000
_cell.angle_alpha   90.00
_cell.angle_beta   90.00
_cell.angle_gamma   90.00
#
_symmetry.space_group_name_H-M   'P 1'
#
loop_
_entity.id
_entity.type
_entity.pdbx_description
1 polymer ?
#
loop_
_entity_poly.entity_id
_entity_poly.type
_entity_poly.pdbx_seq_one_letter_code
_entity_poly.pdbx_strand_id
1 'polypeptide(L)'
;MSLLITIALLGLLASVSPSTIVVFILLLATARARVNAAAFLIGWSVSLIIVFAVSYAVGGIRATQHGSGSTAVDVIEIVLGVALAFLAARQWKRRDRPRTSSGATKKFTARLKDLHPWEAATVGVLEQPWTLTAAAAVVLVRHHSAFLVVVFAFVAFALLSTATIGVIFVYFARRPGQAEAHLSDLRDRLVRAGPAIFAIVSVAVGVFLIIDGVTGIVGS
;
A
#
# COMPACT_ATOMS: atom_id res chain seq x y z
N MET A 1 4.19 -15.06 -16.14
CA MET A 1 2.86 -14.91 -15.50
C MET A 1 2.12 -13.75 -16.13
N SER A 2 0.79 -13.71 -16.03
CA SER A 2 0.06 -12.59 -16.64
C SER A 2 0.28 -11.30 -15.80
N LEU A 3 0.53 -10.17 -16.48
CA LEU A 3 0.62 -8.83 -15.94
C LEU A 3 -0.45 -8.56 -14.86
N LEU A 4 -1.68 -9.00 -15.12
CA LEU A 4 -2.82 -8.79 -14.22
C LEU A 4 -2.64 -9.48 -12.87
N ILE A 5 -2.03 -10.66 -12.81
CA ILE A 5 -1.78 -11.36 -11.54
C ILE A 5 -0.77 -10.59 -10.70
N THR A 6 0.32 -10.10 -11.29
CA THR A 6 1.32 -9.30 -10.58
C THR A 6 0.72 -8.01 -10.02
N ILE A 7 -0.04 -7.28 -10.84
CA ILE A 7 -0.72 -6.05 -10.42
C ILE A 7 -1.75 -6.33 -9.30
N ALA A 8 -2.51 -7.42 -9.41
CA ALA A 8 -3.47 -7.81 -8.37
C ALA A 8 -2.76 -8.17 -7.05
N LEU A 9 -1.67 -8.92 -7.10
CA LEU A 9 -0.89 -9.26 -5.89
C LEU A 9 -0.30 -8.01 -5.21
N LEU A 10 0.27 -7.09 -5.99
CA LEU A 10 0.78 -5.82 -5.46
C LEU A 10 -0.34 -4.97 -4.84
N GLY A 11 -1.51 -4.90 -5.49
CA GLY A 11 -2.67 -4.18 -4.96
C GLY A 11 -3.22 -4.81 -3.68
N LEU A 12 -3.34 -6.12 -3.63
CA LEU A 12 -3.75 -6.84 -2.43
C LEU A 12 -2.77 -6.64 -1.28
N LEU A 13 -1.46 -6.71 -1.55
CA LEU A 13 -0.44 -6.44 -0.54
C LEU A 13 -0.56 -5.01 0.02
N ALA A 14 -0.77 -4.03 -0.85
CA ALA A 14 -0.99 -2.65 -0.44
C ALA A 14 -2.25 -2.49 0.43
N SER A 15 -3.32 -3.23 0.10
CA SER A 15 -4.61 -3.23 0.83
C SER A 15 -4.51 -3.78 2.26
N VAL A 16 -3.60 -4.71 2.53
CA VAL A 16 -3.47 -5.43 3.81
C VAL A 16 -2.48 -4.73 4.77
N SER A 17 -2.05 -3.50 4.51
CA SER A 17 -1.15 -2.75 5.40
C SER A 17 -1.77 -2.54 6.79
N PRO A 18 -1.25 -3.19 7.86
CA PRO A 18 -1.86 -3.11 9.19
C PRO A 18 -1.77 -1.70 9.79
N SER A 19 -0.69 -0.95 9.48
CA SER A 19 -0.51 0.42 9.97
C SER A 19 -1.61 1.33 9.41
N THR A 20 -1.84 1.25 8.10
CA THR A 20 -2.84 2.03 7.40
C THR A 20 -4.24 1.77 7.94
N ILE A 21 -4.59 0.49 8.13
CA ILE A 21 -5.91 0.10 8.64
C ILE A 21 -6.10 0.60 10.07
N VAL A 22 -5.08 0.46 10.94
CA VAL A 22 -5.14 0.96 12.32
C VAL A 22 -5.28 2.47 12.36
N VAL A 23 -4.49 3.20 11.56
CA VAL A 23 -4.57 4.66 11.47
C VAL A 23 -5.95 5.08 10.96
N PHE A 24 -6.47 4.40 9.94
CA PHE A 24 -7.79 4.70 9.40
C PHE A 24 -8.92 4.47 10.42
N ILE A 25 -8.88 3.37 11.18
CA ILE A 25 -9.85 3.11 12.26
C ILE A 25 -9.75 4.19 13.35
N LEU A 26 -8.53 4.65 13.69
CA LEU A 26 -8.37 5.75 14.64
C LEU A 26 -8.97 7.07 14.13
N LEU A 27 -8.89 7.34 12.83
CA LEU A 27 -9.54 8.50 12.21
C LEU A 27 -11.07 8.43 12.31
N LEU A 28 -11.64 7.22 12.23
CA LEU A 28 -13.08 7.02 12.42
C LEU A 28 -13.55 7.23 13.88
N ALA A 29 -12.64 7.25 14.85
CA ALA A 29 -12.91 7.57 16.25
C ALA A 29 -12.78 9.08 16.56
N THR A 30 -12.56 9.95 15.56
CA THR A 30 -12.46 11.41 15.74
C THR A 30 -13.84 12.08 15.75
N ALA A 31 -13.92 13.30 16.30
CA ALA A 31 -15.19 14.06 16.32
C ALA A 31 -15.75 14.33 14.91
N ARG A 32 -14.88 14.44 13.89
CA ARG A 32 -15.25 14.64 12.48
C ARG A 32 -14.97 13.40 11.63
N ALA A 33 -15.29 12.22 12.15
CA ALA A 33 -14.93 10.93 11.58
C ALA A 33 -15.14 10.80 10.06
N ARG A 34 -16.34 11.13 9.57
CA ARG A 34 -16.69 11.01 8.14
C ARG A 34 -15.82 11.93 7.26
N VAL A 35 -15.65 13.16 7.69
CA VAL A 35 -14.90 14.18 6.92
C VAL A 35 -13.42 13.84 6.93
N ASN A 36 -12.86 13.44 8.07
CA ASN A 36 -11.46 13.07 8.21
C ASN A 36 -11.14 11.79 7.43
N ALA A 37 -12.03 10.78 7.48
CA ALA A 37 -11.86 9.56 6.71
C ALA A 37 -11.95 9.81 5.19
N ALA A 38 -12.88 10.65 4.74
CA ALA A 38 -12.95 11.06 3.34
C ALA A 38 -11.71 11.85 2.90
N ALA A 39 -11.23 12.78 3.72
CA ALA A 39 -10.01 13.53 3.46
C ALA A 39 -8.77 12.61 3.37
N PHE A 40 -8.67 11.62 4.27
CA PHE A 40 -7.64 10.59 4.20
C PHE A 40 -7.68 9.83 2.86
N LEU A 41 -8.86 9.35 2.45
CA LEU A 41 -9.04 8.64 1.18
C LEU A 41 -8.66 9.50 -0.02
N ILE A 42 -8.98 10.78 0.00
CA ILE A 42 -8.59 11.74 -1.04
C ILE A 42 -7.07 11.88 -1.07
N GLY A 43 -6.42 12.13 0.07
CA GLY A 43 -4.96 12.24 0.17
C GLY A 43 -4.25 10.97 -0.30
N TRP A 44 -4.75 9.80 0.14
CA TRP A 44 -4.29 8.49 -0.32
C TRP A 44 -4.39 8.34 -1.83
N SER A 45 -5.55 8.63 -2.42
CA SER A 45 -5.78 8.47 -3.86
C SER A 45 -4.94 9.44 -4.68
N VAL A 46 -4.82 10.69 -4.25
CA VAL A 46 -3.96 11.70 -4.91
C VAL A 46 -2.50 11.27 -4.87
N SER A 47 -2.00 10.83 -3.72
CA SER A 47 -0.64 10.31 -3.58
C SER A 47 -0.41 9.11 -4.51
N LEU A 48 -1.35 8.17 -4.55
CA LEU A 48 -1.29 6.98 -5.39
C LEU A 48 -1.18 7.36 -6.88
N ILE A 49 -2.00 8.30 -7.36
CA ILE A 49 -1.95 8.78 -8.74
C ILE A 49 -0.62 9.46 -9.03
N ILE A 50 -0.15 10.35 -8.16
CA ILE A 50 1.11 11.08 -8.36
C ILE A 50 2.30 10.12 -8.39
N VAL A 51 2.42 9.23 -7.38
CA VAL A 51 3.53 8.28 -7.30
C VAL A 51 3.54 7.34 -8.51
N PHE A 52 2.36 6.85 -8.91
CA PHE A 52 2.25 6.02 -10.09
C PHE A 52 2.66 6.77 -11.37
N ALA A 53 2.11 7.97 -11.59
CA ALA A 53 2.41 8.77 -12.79
C ALA A 53 3.88 9.12 -12.90
N VAL A 54 4.51 9.56 -11.80
CA VAL A 54 5.94 9.88 -11.75
C VAL A 54 6.79 8.63 -12.01
N SER A 55 6.49 7.52 -11.34
CA SER A 55 7.23 6.26 -11.49
C SER A 55 7.10 5.71 -12.92
N TYR A 56 5.90 5.78 -13.50
CA TYR A 56 5.65 5.35 -14.87
C TYR A 56 6.40 6.23 -15.88
N ALA A 57 6.38 7.56 -15.71
CA ALA A 57 7.08 8.49 -16.59
C ALA A 57 8.60 8.29 -16.51
N VAL A 58 9.17 8.19 -15.31
CA VAL A 58 10.62 7.96 -15.11
C VAL A 58 11.04 6.60 -15.67
N GLY A 59 10.24 5.55 -15.45
CA GLY A 59 10.50 4.23 -16.00
C GLY A 59 10.46 4.22 -17.53
N GLY A 60 9.47 4.88 -18.13
CA GLY A 60 9.33 5.01 -19.59
C GLY A 60 10.49 5.77 -20.24
N ILE A 61 10.93 6.90 -19.65
CA ILE A 61 12.08 7.68 -20.16
C ILE A 61 13.36 6.83 -20.14
N ARG A 62 13.60 6.08 -19.07
CA ARG A 62 14.79 5.22 -18.97
C ARG A 62 14.76 4.07 -19.97
N ALA A 63 13.60 3.46 -20.17
CA ALA A 63 13.43 2.39 -21.15
C ALA A 63 13.72 2.83 -22.58
N THR A 64 13.41 4.08 -22.95
CA THR A 64 13.67 4.63 -24.29
C THR A 64 15.11 5.07 -24.50
N GLN A 65 15.81 5.51 -23.45
CA GLN A 65 17.18 6.06 -23.58
C GLN A 65 18.29 5.00 -23.66
N HIS A 66 18.08 3.80 -23.15
CA HIS A 66 19.17 2.83 -22.98
C HIS A 66 19.08 1.59 -23.87
N GLY A 67 18.13 1.48 -24.80
CA GLY A 67 18.04 0.34 -25.76
C GLY A 67 18.04 -1.08 -25.13
N SER A 68 18.57 -1.19 -23.91
CA SER A 68 18.67 -2.36 -23.04
C SER A 68 17.75 -2.21 -21.81
N GLY A 69 16.58 -1.64 -22.02
CA GLY A 69 15.61 -1.32 -20.96
C GLY A 69 15.17 -2.49 -20.08
N SER A 70 15.45 -3.68 -20.51
CA SER A 70 15.12 -4.91 -19.76
C SER A 70 15.99 -5.03 -18.49
N THR A 71 17.29 -4.92 -18.57
CA THR A 71 18.19 -5.19 -17.43
C THR A 71 18.02 -4.21 -16.27
N ALA A 72 17.82 -2.90 -16.57
CA ALA A 72 17.60 -1.90 -15.53
C ALA A 72 16.28 -2.14 -14.77
N VAL A 73 15.23 -2.54 -15.47
CA VAL A 73 13.92 -2.87 -14.87
C VAL A 73 14.03 -4.16 -14.06
N ASP A 74 14.69 -5.18 -14.56
CA ASP A 74 14.94 -6.45 -13.87
C ASP A 74 15.71 -6.22 -12.55
N VAL A 75 16.74 -5.37 -12.57
CA VAL A 75 17.48 -4.97 -11.36
C VAL A 75 16.57 -4.24 -10.36
N ILE A 76 15.69 -3.34 -10.83
CA ILE A 76 14.74 -2.65 -9.96
C ILE A 76 13.75 -3.65 -9.34
N GLU A 77 13.26 -4.63 -10.08
CA GLU A 77 12.38 -5.69 -9.56
C GLU A 77 13.07 -6.51 -8.48
N ILE A 78 14.32 -6.93 -8.70
CA ILE A 78 15.12 -7.64 -7.71
C ILE A 78 15.32 -6.79 -6.46
N VAL A 79 15.69 -5.52 -6.60
CA VAL A 79 15.87 -4.59 -5.47
C VAL A 79 14.58 -4.41 -4.69
N LEU A 80 13.45 -4.26 -5.38
CA LEU A 80 12.12 -4.17 -4.74
C LEU A 80 11.75 -5.46 -4.03
N GLY A 81 12.02 -6.61 -4.64
CA GLY A 81 11.79 -7.93 -4.04
C GLY A 81 12.61 -8.12 -2.77
N VAL A 82 13.91 -7.78 -2.81
CA VAL A 82 14.81 -7.83 -1.65
C VAL A 82 14.34 -6.84 -0.56
N ALA A 83 13.93 -5.63 -0.92
CA ALA A 83 13.41 -4.65 0.02
C ALA A 83 12.13 -5.17 0.71
N LEU A 84 11.21 -5.79 -0.03
CA LEU A 84 10.01 -6.42 0.52
C LEU A 84 10.35 -7.59 1.46
N ALA A 85 11.29 -8.45 1.09
CA ALA A 85 11.77 -9.54 1.94
C ALA A 85 12.39 -9.01 3.24
N PHE A 86 13.18 -7.93 3.15
CA PHE A 86 13.75 -7.27 4.33
C PHE A 86 12.67 -6.67 5.23
N LEU A 87 11.68 -5.99 4.65
CA LEU A 87 10.54 -5.44 5.40
C LEU A 87 9.73 -6.55 6.07
N ALA A 88 9.51 -7.67 5.38
CA ALA A 88 8.85 -8.85 5.93
C ALA A 88 9.62 -9.42 7.14
N ALA A 89 10.93 -9.61 7.01
CA ALA A 89 11.78 -10.09 8.10
C ALA A 89 11.76 -9.14 9.31
N ARG A 90 11.79 -7.83 9.05
CA ARG A 90 11.66 -6.80 10.10
C ARG A 90 10.31 -6.85 10.81
N GLN A 91 9.22 -7.01 10.06
CA GLN A 91 7.87 -7.13 10.62
C GLN A 91 7.72 -8.43 11.43
N TRP A 92 8.27 -9.53 10.91
CA TRP A 92 8.27 -10.81 11.61
C TRP A 92 8.98 -10.75 12.95
N LYS A 93 10.16 -10.14 13.02
CA LYS A 93 10.91 -9.93 14.29
C LYS A 93 10.18 -9.00 15.27
N ARG A 94 9.30 -8.15 14.79
CA ARG A 94 8.54 -7.22 15.63
C ARG A 94 7.22 -7.79 16.15
N ARG A 95 6.74 -8.94 15.63
CA ARG A 95 5.45 -9.53 16.02
C ARG A 95 5.39 -9.88 17.52
N ASP A 96 6.50 -10.32 18.09
CA ASP A 96 6.59 -10.80 19.47
C ASP A 96 7.00 -9.70 20.48
N ARG A 97 7.24 -8.46 20.01
CA ARG A 97 7.56 -7.36 20.92
C ARG A 97 6.28 -6.78 21.51
N PRO A 98 6.18 -6.74 22.87
CA PRO A 98 5.05 -6.07 23.50
C PRO A 98 5.04 -4.62 23.01
N ARG A 99 3.95 -4.22 22.34
CA ARG A 99 3.73 -2.83 21.99
C ARG A 99 3.33 -2.07 23.25
N THR A 100 4.32 -1.72 24.06
CA THR A 100 4.13 -0.68 25.06
C THR A 100 3.64 0.56 24.33
N SER A 101 2.45 1.02 24.69
CA SER A 101 1.92 2.28 24.16
C SER A 101 2.90 3.37 24.51
N SER A 102 3.79 3.68 23.59
CA SER A 102 4.77 4.75 23.70
C SER A 102 4.01 6.04 24.02
N GLY A 103 4.58 6.92 24.84
CA GLY A 103 4.00 8.25 25.10
C GLY A 103 3.67 9.03 23.83
N ALA A 104 4.35 8.72 22.71
CA ALA A 104 4.03 9.19 21.37
C ALA A 104 2.66 8.71 20.88
N THR A 105 2.28 7.46 21.13
CA THR A 105 0.95 6.92 20.77
C THR A 105 -0.16 7.59 21.58
N LYS A 106 0.07 7.86 22.87
CA LYS A 106 -0.90 8.59 23.71
C LYS A 106 -1.05 10.05 23.27
N LYS A 107 0.04 10.74 22.93
CA LYS A 107 0.02 12.10 22.37
C LYS A 107 -0.67 12.15 21.01
N PHE A 108 -0.41 11.15 20.15
CA PHE A 108 -1.07 11.04 18.86
C PHE A 108 -2.58 10.82 19.01
N THR A 109 -3.01 9.90 19.90
CA THR A 109 -4.44 9.64 20.15
C THR A 109 -5.14 10.86 20.79
N ALA A 110 -4.46 11.63 21.62
CA ALA A 110 -5.02 12.88 22.17
C ALA A 110 -5.20 13.97 21.10
N ARG A 111 -4.25 14.09 20.16
CA ARG A 111 -4.36 15.02 19.02
C ARG A 111 -5.42 14.61 17.99
N LEU A 112 -5.75 13.32 17.89
CA LEU A 112 -6.75 12.84 16.94
C LEU A 112 -8.16 13.44 17.22
N LYS A 113 -8.47 13.82 18.45
CA LYS A 113 -9.80 14.40 18.78
C LYS A 113 -10.07 15.70 18.03
N ASP A 114 -9.03 16.51 17.81
CA ASP A 114 -9.11 17.83 17.18
C ASP A 114 -8.53 17.85 15.76
N LEU A 115 -8.38 16.69 15.14
CA LEU A 115 -7.74 16.57 13.82
C LEU A 115 -8.53 17.31 12.74
N HIS A 116 -7.83 18.16 11.98
CA HIS A 116 -8.40 18.86 10.85
C HIS A 116 -8.40 17.99 9.59
N PRO A 117 -9.34 18.17 8.66
CA PRO A 117 -9.41 17.33 7.43
C PRO A 117 -8.13 17.35 6.59
N TRP A 118 -7.41 18.47 6.52
CA TRP A 118 -6.15 18.57 5.78
C TRP A 118 -5.03 17.72 6.42
N GLU A 119 -5.00 17.62 7.76
CA GLU A 119 -4.06 16.75 8.46
C GLU A 119 -4.38 15.28 8.19
N ALA A 120 -5.67 14.92 8.16
CA ALA A 120 -6.10 13.58 7.78
C ALA A 120 -5.72 13.23 6.33
N ALA A 121 -5.84 14.18 5.40
CA ALA A 121 -5.37 14.01 4.02
C ALA A 121 -3.85 13.81 3.96
N THR A 122 -3.08 14.60 4.72
CA THR A 122 -1.61 14.43 4.81
C THR A 122 -1.24 13.05 5.36
N VAL A 123 -1.95 12.56 6.37
CA VAL A 123 -1.75 11.19 6.89
C VAL A 123 -2.06 10.16 5.80
N GLY A 124 -3.09 10.36 4.98
CA GLY A 124 -3.39 9.51 3.83
C GLY A 124 -2.25 9.46 2.81
N VAL A 125 -1.63 10.60 2.51
CA VAL A 125 -0.44 10.66 1.65
C VAL A 125 0.73 9.87 2.24
N LEU A 126 0.99 10.01 3.54
CA LEU A 126 2.16 9.39 4.21
C LEU A 126 1.99 7.88 4.44
N GLU A 127 0.77 7.42 4.70
CA GLU A 127 0.45 6.00 4.93
C GLU A 127 0.38 5.18 3.64
N GLN A 128 0.34 5.84 2.49
CA GLN A 128 0.28 5.16 1.19
C GLN A 128 1.59 4.39 0.96
N PRO A 129 1.54 3.11 0.56
CA PRO A 129 2.75 2.31 0.33
C PRO A 129 3.41 2.64 -1.02
N TRP A 130 4.16 3.73 -1.06
CA TRP A 130 4.79 4.28 -2.28
C TRP A 130 5.65 3.27 -3.03
N THR A 131 6.34 2.38 -2.30
CA THR A 131 7.17 1.33 -2.90
C THR A 131 6.37 0.34 -3.73
N LEU A 132 5.18 -0.06 -3.25
CA LEU A 132 4.30 -0.99 -3.97
C LEU A 132 3.67 -0.32 -5.19
N THR A 133 3.32 0.96 -5.07
CA THR A 133 2.79 1.75 -6.19
C THR A 133 3.85 1.97 -7.27
N ALA A 134 5.08 2.28 -6.87
CA ALA A 134 6.20 2.39 -7.79
C ALA A 134 6.51 1.05 -8.47
N ALA A 135 6.49 -0.06 -7.72
CA ALA A 135 6.66 -1.40 -8.28
C ALA A 135 5.59 -1.72 -9.35
N ALA A 136 4.32 -1.41 -9.06
CA ALA A 136 3.24 -1.61 -10.04
C ALA A 136 3.46 -0.79 -11.32
N ALA A 137 3.94 0.46 -11.21
CA ALA A 137 4.26 1.30 -12.36
C ALA A 137 5.42 0.71 -13.20
N VAL A 138 6.50 0.23 -12.54
CA VAL A 138 7.66 -0.37 -13.20
C VAL A 138 7.27 -1.64 -13.96
N VAL A 139 6.46 -2.51 -13.35
CA VAL A 139 5.94 -3.74 -14.00
C VAL A 139 5.15 -3.38 -15.28
N LEU A 140 4.34 -2.32 -15.25
CA LEU A 140 3.58 -1.87 -16.42
C LEU A 140 4.47 -1.31 -17.54
N VAL A 141 5.54 -0.58 -17.20
CA VAL A 141 6.52 -0.09 -18.18
C VAL A 141 7.20 -1.26 -18.88
N ARG A 142 7.61 -2.28 -18.12
CA ARG A 142 8.30 -3.48 -18.67
C ARG A 142 7.50 -4.21 -19.74
N HIS A 143 6.20 -4.30 -19.53
CA HIS A 143 5.33 -5.06 -20.45
C HIS A 143 4.99 -4.32 -21.75
N HIS A 144 5.53 -3.09 -21.98
CA HIS A 144 5.25 -2.27 -23.17
C HIS A 144 3.77 -2.28 -23.59
N SER A 145 2.88 -2.26 -22.63
CA SER A 145 1.45 -2.43 -22.83
C SER A 145 0.82 -1.22 -23.52
N ALA A 146 -0.21 -1.45 -24.31
CA ALA A 146 -1.00 -0.36 -24.87
C ALA A 146 -1.56 0.54 -23.74
N PHE A 147 -1.68 1.84 -24.00
CA PHE A 147 -2.12 2.84 -23.02
C PHE A 147 -3.38 2.43 -22.26
N LEU A 148 -4.38 1.87 -22.95
CA LEU A 148 -5.59 1.39 -22.31
C LEU A 148 -5.35 0.28 -21.29
N VAL A 149 -4.43 -0.65 -21.58
CA VAL A 149 -4.06 -1.74 -20.66
C VAL A 149 -3.40 -1.16 -19.41
N VAL A 150 -2.53 -0.16 -19.57
CA VAL A 150 -1.89 0.55 -18.45
C VAL A 150 -2.94 1.22 -17.57
N VAL A 151 -3.92 1.92 -18.17
CA VAL A 151 -4.99 2.59 -17.43
C VAL A 151 -5.86 1.57 -16.69
N PHE A 152 -6.28 0.48 -17.33
CA PHE A 152 -7.07 -0.56 -16.67
C PHE A 152 -6.32 -1.25 -15.54
N ALA A 153 -5.05 -1.57 -15.74
CA ALA A 153 -4.22 -2.19 -14.72
C ALA A 153 -3.99 -1.25 -13.54
N PHE A 154 -3.78 0.05 -13.79
CA PHE A 154 -3.69 1.07 -12.74
C PHE A 154 -4.98 1.19 -11.96
N VAL A 155 -6.14 1.27 -12.63
CA VAL A 155 -7.45 1.33 -11.97
C VAL A 155 -7.68 0.08 -11.11
N ALA A 156 -7.37 -1.11 -11.62
CA ALA A 156 -7.46 -2.35 -10.87
C ALA A 156 -6.56 -2.32 -9.63
N PHE A 157 -5.30 -1.88 -9.77
CA PHE A 157 -4.38 -1.70 -8.64
C PHE A 157 -4.95 -0.70 -7.62
N ALA A 158 -5.43 0.45 -8.06
CA ALA A 158 -5.99 1.50 -7.20
C ALA A 158 -7.22 0.99 -6.42
N LEU A 159 -8.12 0.30 -7.08
CA LEU A 159 -9.30 -0.30 -6.45
C LEU A 159 -8.91 -1.36 -5.43
N LEU A 160 -8.00 -2.28 -5.79
CA LEU A 160 -7.55 -3.32 -4.89
C LEU A 160 -6.80 -2.75 -3.68
N SER A 161 -5.88 -1.81 -3.88
CA SER A 161 -5.09 -1.20 -2.80
C SER A 161 -5.95 -0.38 -1.82
N THR A 162 -7.05 0.19 -2.31
CA THR A 162 -7.97 1.00 -1.51
C THR A 162 -9.13 0.17 -0.92
N ALA A 163 -9.32 -1.08 -1.37
CA ALA A 163 -10.49 -1.89 -1.06
C ALA A 163 -10.76 -2.02 0.43
N THR A 164 -9.74 -2.34 1.24
CA THR A 164 -9.92 -2.56 2.68
C THR A 164 -10.37 -1.30 3.40
N ILE A 165 -9.68 -0.16 3.18
CA ILE A 165 -10.05 1.12 3.82
C ILE A 165 -11.39 1.64 3.27
N GLY A 166 -11.66 1.41 1.98
CA GLY A 166 -12.93 1.75 1.35
C GLY A 166 -14.11 0.99 1.95
N VAL A 167 -13.97 -0.33 2.14
CA VAL A 167 -14.99 -1.17 2.79
C VAL A 167 -15.24 -0.74 4.22
N ILE A 168 -14.17 -0.46 5.00
CA ILE A 168 -14.27 0.04 6.37
C ILE A 168 -15.02 1.37 6.39
N PHE A 169 -14.71 2.28 5.47
CA PHE A 169 -15.38 3.58 5.36
C PHE A 169 -16.86 3.44 5.05
N VAL A 170 -17.22 2.64 4.04
CA VAL A 170 -18.61 2.40 3.64
C VAL A 170 -19.41 1.75 4.78
N TYR A 171 -18.82 0.78 5.47
CA TYR A 171 -19.44 0.13 6.62
C TYR A 171 -19.73 1.14 7.75
N PHE A 172 -18.74 1.96 8.10
CA PHE A 172 -18.90 3.01 9.10
C PHE A 172 -19.95 4.07 8.67
N ALA A 173 -19.93 4.49 7.41
CA ALA A 173 -20.87 5.49 6.91
C ALA A 173 -22.33 5.02 6.96
N ARG A 174 -22.55 3.70 6.75
CA ARG A 174 -23.90 3.10 6.73
C ARG A 174 -24.43 2.72 8.12
N ARG A 175 -23.54 2.37 9.07
CA ARG A 175 -23.94 1.85 10.40
C ARG A 175 -23.07 2.43 11.52
N PRO A 176 -23.08 3.74 11.77
CA PRO A 176 -22.15 4.40 12.69
C PRO A 176 -22.25 3.84 14.11
N GLY A 177 -23.46 3.56 14.63
CA GLY A 177 -23.65 3.07 16.01
C GLY A 177 -23.16 1.63 16.26
N GLN A 178 -23.10 0.79 15.23
CA GLN A 178 -22.60 -0.60 15.36
C GLN A 178 -21.12 -0.69 14.99
N ALA A 179 -20.64 0.25 14.18
CA ALA A 179 -19.30 0.22 13.63
C ALA A 179 -18.23 0.39 14.71
N GLU A 180 -18.47 1.19 15.75
CA GLU A 180 -17.47 1.52 16.76
C GLU A 180 -16.96 0.27 17.51
N ALA A 181 -17.87 -0.59 17.98
CA ALA A 181 -17.50 -1.82 18.68
C ALA A 181 -16.79 -2.82 17.76
N HIS A 182 -17.31 -3.02 16.52
CA HIS A 182 -16.72 -3.94 15.56
C HIS A 182 -15.35 -3.45 15.05
N LEU A 183 -15.18 -2.14 14.82
CA LEU A 183 -13.92 -1.57 14.39
C LEU A 183 -12.85 -1.62 15.49
N SER A 184 -13.25 -1.49 16.76
CA SER A 184 -12.34 -1.69 17.90
C SER A 184 -11.83 -3.13 17.95
N ASP A 185 -12.70 -4.14 17.84
CA ASP A 185 -12.30 -5.55 17.79
C ASP A 185 -11.43 -5.86 16.56
N LEU A 186 -11.81 -5.35 15.40
CA LEU A 186 -11.01 -5.48 14.17
C LEU A 186 -9.61 -4.88 14.33
N ARG A 187 -9.52 -3.67 14.90
CA ARG A 187 -8.24 -3.03 15.20
C ARG A 187 -7.37 -3.92 16.08
N ASP A 188 -7.92 -4.47 17.16
CA ASP A 188 -7.18 -5.27 18.11
C ASP A 188 -6.70 -6.60 17.50
N ARG A 189 -7.51 -7.20 16.63
CA ARG A 189 -7.11 -8.38 15.82
C ARG A 189 -6.00 -8.04 14.83
N LEU A 190 -6.11 -6.92 14.13
CA LEU A 190 -5.11 -6.47 13.16
C LEU A 190 -3.79 -6.07 13.82
N VAL A 191 -3.83 -5.46 15.00
CA VAL A 191 -2.63 -5.15 15.78
C VAL A 191 -1.89 -6.44 16.15
N ARG A 192 -2.61 -7.53 16.45
CA ARG A 192 -2.01 -8.83 16.79
C ARG A 192 -1.55 -9.62 15.57
N ALA A 193 -2.43 -9.84 14.60
CA ALA A 193 -2.18 -10.73 13.45
C ALA A 193 -1.58 -10.00 12.23
N GLY A 194 -1.84 -8.70 12.08
CA GLY A 194 -1.46 -7.93 10.91
C GLY A 194 0.03 -8.00 10.54
N PRO A 195 0.98 -7.88 11.48
CA PRO A 195 2.41 -7.99 11.16
C PRO A 195 2.81 -9.34 10.56
N ALA A 196 2.18 -10.43 11.03
CA ALA A 196 2.42 -11.76 10.47
C ALA A 196 1.82 -11.91 9.07
N ILE A 197 0.58 -11.47 8.88
CA ILE A 197 -0.09 -11.49 7.57
C ILE A 197 0.70 -10.66 6.56
N PHE A 198 1.07 -9.44 6.93
CA PHE A 198 1.87 -8.55 6.06
C PHE A 198 3.23 -9.18 5.72
N ALA A 199 3.91 -9.79 6.69
CA ALA A 199 5.18 -10.45 6.45
C ALA A 199 5.05 -11.62 5.47
N ILE A 200 4.04 -12.49 5.64
CA ILE A 200 3.80 -13.64 4.75
C ILE A 200 3.54 -13.15 3.31
N VAL A 201 2.64 -12.19 3.14
CA VAL A 201 2.30 -11.67 1.82
C VAL A 201 3.49 -10.94 1.20
N SER A 202 4.26 -10.18 1.99
CA SER A 202 5.48 -9.49 1.51
C SER A 202 6.56 -10.48 1.06
N VAL A 203 6.74 -11.61 1.76
CA VAL A 203 7.66 -12.67 1.33
C VAL A 203 7.19 -13.27 0.02
N ALA A 204 5.91 -13.61 -0.11
CA ALA A 204 5.38 -14.20 -1.33
C ALA A 204 5.57 -13.29 -2.55
N VAL A 205 5.23 -11.99 -2.41
CA VAL A 205 5.42 -11.00 -3.48
C VAL A 205 6.90 -10.72 -3.73
N GLY A 206 7.72 -10.62 -2.67
CA GLY A 206 9.16 -10.38 -2.79
C GLY A 206 9.89 -11.51 -3.53
N VAL A 207 9.60 -12.76 -3.18
CA VAL A 207 10.13 -13.93 -3.88
C VAL A 207 9.68 -13.94 -5.35
N PHE A 208 8.42 -13.63 -5.58
CA PHE A 208 7.89 -13.54 -6.94
C PHE A 208 8.65 -12.50 -7.79
N LEU A 209 8.84 -11.28 -7.29
CA LEU A 209 9.57 -10.22 -8.01
C LEU A 209 11.04 -10.59 -8.26
N ILE A 210 11.70 -11.27 -7.29
CA ILE A 210 13.07 -11.74 -7.47
C ILE A 210 13.14 -12.78 -8.60
N ILE A 211 12.24 -13.75 -8.59
CA ILE A 211 12.20 -14.79 -9.64
C ILE A 211 11.95 -14.13 -11.02
N ASP A 212 10.99 -13.21 -11.10
CA ASP A 212 10.64 -12.53 -12.35
C ASP A 212 11.80 -11.69 -12.87
N GLY A 213 12.48 -10.93 -12.01
CA GLY A 213 13.67 -10.15 -12.36
C GLY A 213 14.87 -11.01 -12.78
N VAL A 214 15.13 -12.11 -12.06
CA VAL A 214 16.24 -13.03 -12.41
C VAL A 214 15.96 -13.72 -13.75
N THR A 215 14.74 -14.18 -13.99
CA THR A 215 14.39 -14.81 -15.28
C THR A 215 14.45 -13.81 -16.43
N GLY A 216 14.18 -12.54 -16.19
CA GLY A 216 14.36 -11.45 -17.16
C GLY A 216 15.82 -11.26 -17.56
N ILE A 217 16.73 -11.24 -16.59
CA ILE A 217 18.18 -11.08 -16.84
C ILE A 217 18.77 -12.29 -17.57
N VAL A 218 18.37 -13.51 -17.20
CA VAL A 218 18.90 -14.75 -17.80
C VAL A 218 18.32 -15.00 -19.20
N GLY A 219 17.13 -14.46 -19.50
CA GLY A 219 16.45 -14.65 -20.78
C GLY A 219 16.73 -13.55 -21.82
N SER A 220 17.50 -12.51 -21.46
CA SER A 220 17.94 -11.42 -22.35
C SER A 220 19.34 -11.72 -22.92
#